data_af9d2c0225023068af6a4dc37f43e4cc
#
_entry.id   af9d2c0225023068af6a4dc37f43e4cc
#
_cell.length_a   1.000
_cell.length_b   1.000
_cell.length_c   1.000
_cell.angle_alpha   90.00
_cell.angle_beta   90.00
_cell.angle_gamma   90.00
#
_symmetry.space_group_name_H-M   'P 1'
#
loop_
_entity.id
_entity.type
_entity.pdbx_description
1 polymer ?
#
loop_
_entity_poly.entity_id
_entity_poly.type
_entity_poly.pdbx_seq_one_letter_code
_entity_poly.pdbx_strand_id
1 'polypeptide(L)'
;MDPAAGLTALAYASGVTVALMVAIYVCSHLLLRYGLVPLSAAFSFSGFNVPLFYLLILPGTVVHELSHVLACLMTGVHVRDVRLFSPQANGVVGWVTHDTADPLRRGLIALAPFLGGSVAIYALIRFVLPPTEVDPLTSQPVDLALGFKAAAATIVGIVRSSNLHEPKTWFGLYLLFSLGYAVAPSRQDLHHLVAGGLMVIGLIMSVIVIDGWFQLRLMQNGLINNAAANVAVALQHLNALLMLACAGIALGTAVIVPVAVLSYWLRRSLAAR
;
A
#
# COMPACT_ATOMS: atom_id res chain seq x y z
N MET A 1 3.87 32.64 14.75
CA MET A 1 3.65 31.37 14.05
C MET A 1 2.97 31.69 12.74
N ASP A 2 3.43 31.11 11.65
CA ASP A 2 2.80 31.25 10.33
C ASP A 2 1.36 30.68 10.39
N PRO A 3 0.33 31.51 10.16
CA PRO A 3 -1.07 31.08 10.25
C PRO A 3 -1.44 29.99 9.21
N ALA A 4 -0.61 29.74 8.23
CA ALA A 4 -0.83 28.72 7.20
C ALA A 4 0.04 27.47 7.36
N ALA A 5 0.89 27.37 8.38
CA ALA A 5 1.87 26.30 8.53
C ALA A 5 1.23 24.89 8.56
N GLY A 6 0.08 24.73 9.24
CA GLY A 6 -0.63 23.46 9.30
C GLY A 6 -1.22 23.03 7.94
N LEU A 7 -1.77 23.98 7.19
CA LEU A 7 -2.34 23.72 5.86
C LEU A 7 -1.26 23.40 4.83
N THR A 8 -0.11 24.08 4.88
CA THR A 8 1.03 23.79 4.01
C THR A 8 1.63 22.41 4.30
N ALA A 9 1.76 22.04 5.59
CA ALA A 9 2.20 20.71 6.00
C ALA A 9 1.22 19.62 5.53
N LEU A 10 -0.09 19.86 5.65
CA LEU A 10 -1.13 18.94 5.17
C LEU A 10 -1.07 18.77 3.64
N ALA A 11 -0.94 19.86 2.89
CA ALA A 11 -0.83 19.80 1.42
C ALA A 11 0.41 19.00 0.98
N TYR A 12 1.56 19.25 1.62
CA TYR A 12 2.79 18.50 1.35
C TYR A 12 2.64 17.02 1.68
N ALA A 13 2.17 16.67 2.89
CA ALA A 13 1.99 15.28 3.32
C ALA A 13 1.01 14.53 2.40
N SER A 14 -0.08 15.18 1.99
CA SER A 14 -1.06 14.62 1.04
C SER A 14 -0.44 14.36 -0.34
N GLY A 15 0.35 15.31 -0.85
CA GLY A 15 1.06 15.15 -2.13
C GLY A 15 2.02 13.96 -2.11
N VAL A 16 2.77 13.79 -1.02
CA VAL A 16 3.65 12.63 -0.81
C VAL A 16 2.85 11.33 -0.76
N THR A 17 1.72 11.31 -0.03
CA THR A 17 0.84 10.13 0.03
C THR A 17 0.38 9.70 -1.36
N VAL A 18 -0.11 10.64 -2.18
CA VAL A 18 -0.55 10.34 -3.55
C VAL A 18 0.60 9.82 -4.40
N ALA A 19 1.78 10.44 -4.32
CA ALA A 19 2.96 10.00 -5.07
C ALA A 19 3.37 8.56 -4.69
N LEU A 20 3.35 8.22 -3.40
CA LEU A 20 3.64 6.87 -2.91
C LEU A 20 2.58 5.86 -3.35
N MET A 21 1.30 6.20 -3.33
CA MET A 21 0.22 5.36 -3.84
C MET A 21 0.42 5.01 -5.32
N VAL A 22 0.76 6.01 -6.13
CA VAL A 22 1.06 5.81 -7.56
C VAL A 22 2.31 4.94 -7.73
N ALA A 23 3.36 5.18 -6.96
CA ALA A 23 4.58 4.39 -7.01
C ALA A 23 4.32 2.92 -6.65
N ILE A 24 3.58 2.64 -5.58
CA ILE A 24 3.18 1.29 -5.16
C ILE A 24 2.37 0.60 -6.26
N TYR A 25 1.39 1.31 -6.84
CA TYR A 25 0.58 0.77 -7.94
C TYR A 25 1.45 0.38 -9.13
N VAL A 26 2.32 1.28 -9.59
CA VAL A 26 3.23 1.02 -10.72
C VAL A 26 4.19 -0.12 -10.42
N CYS A 27 4.85 -0.11 -9.27
CA CYS A 27 5.79 -1.16 -8.87
C CYS A 27 5.11 -2.53 -8.78
N SER A 28 3.93 -2.62 -8.16
CA SER A 28 3.16 -3.87 -8.05
C SER A 28 2.71 -4.38 -9.42
N HIS A 29 2.29 -3.48 -10.31
CA HIS A 29 1.89 -3.85 -11.66
C HIS A 29 3.07 -4.36 -12.51
N LEU A 30 4.23 -3.70 -12.40
CA LEU A 30 5.46 -4.14 -13.08
C LEU A 30 5.95 -5.48 -12.54
N LEU A 31 5.93 -5.67 -11.22
CA LEU A 31 6.26 -6.93 -10.58
C LEU A 31 5.34 -8.06 -11.04
N LEU A 32 4.03 -7.81 -11.10
CA LEU A 32 3.06 -8.78 -11.60
C LEU A 32 3.39 -9.17 -13.05
N ARG A 33 3.56 -8.19 -13.93
CA ARG A 33 3.74 -8.41 -15.35
C ARG A 33 5.06 -9.07 -15.72
N TYR A 34 6.16 -8.63 -15.11
CA TYR A 34 7.52 -9.03 -15.50
C TYR A 34 8.16 -10.05 -14.55
N GLY A 35 7.60 -10.21 -13.34
CA GLY A 35 8.10 -11.16 -12.35
C GLY A 35 7.17 -12.34 -12.15
N LEU A 36 6.00 -12.08 -11.57
CA LEU A 36 5.13 -13.14 -11.06
C LEU A 36 4.43 -13.95 -12.18
N VAL A 37 3.96 -13.31 -13.25
CA VAL A 37 3.32 -13.99 -14.37
C VAL A 37 4.30 -14.91 -15.11
N PRO A 38 5.51 -14.48 -15.52
CA PRO A 38 6.50 -15.37 -16.10
C PRO A 38 6.94 -16.50 -15.16
N LEU A 39 7.09 -16.20 -13.87
CA LEU A 39 7.46 -17.18 -12.86
C LEU A 39 6.38 -18.27 -12.73
N SER A 40 5.10 -17.88 -12.66
CA SER A 40 3.98 -18.82 -12.60
C SER A 40 3.94 -19.73 -13.84
N ALA A 41 4.14 -19.16 -15.04
CA ALA A 41 4.25 -19.93 -16.27
C ALA A 41 5.43 -20.90 -16.25
N ALA A 42 6.53 -20.53 -15.57
CA ALA A 42 7.71 -21.39 -15.41
C ALA A 42 7.46 -22.59 -14.49
N PHE A 43 6.66 -22.48 -13.48
CA PHE A 43 6.39 -23.54 -12.49
C PHE A 43 5.08 -24.30 -12.70
N SER A 44 4.33 -24.04 -13.77
CA SER A 44 3.07 -24.74 -14.10
C SER A 44 3.25 -26.23 -14.42
N PHE A 45 4.48 -26.74 -14.43
CA PHE A 45 4.81 -28.13 -14.81
C PHE A 45 4.55 -29.17 -13.71
N SER A 46 4.30 -28.77 -12.49
CA SER A 46 4.33 -29.70 -11.33
C SER A 46 2.96 -30.23 -10.89
N GLY A 47 1.92 -30.14 -11.71
CA GLY A 47 0.59 -30.65 -11.34
C GLY A 47 -0.13 -29.86 -10.24
N PHE A 48 0.45 -28.80 -9.72
CA PHE A 48 -0.21 -27.88 -8.81
C PHE A 48 -1.11 -26.94 -9.62
N ASN A 49 -2.41 -27.09 -9.45
CA ASN A 49 -3.42 -26.25 -10.12
C ASN A 49 -3.46 -24.79 -9.65
N VAL A 50 -2.72 -24.47 -8.60
CA VAL A 50 -2.58 -23.09 -8.08
C VAL A 50 -1.15 -22.65 -8.36
N PRO A 51 -0.94 -21.63 -9.22
CA PRO A 51 0.40 -21.09 -9.43
C PRO A 51 1.04 -20.67 -8.12
N LEU A 52 2.31 -21.04 -7.90
CA LEU A 52 3.09 -20.71 -6.69
C LEU A 52 3.03 -19.21 -6.34
N PHE A 53 2.90 -18.38 -7.34
CA PHE A 53 2.79 -16.93 -7.20
C PHE A 53 1.58 -16.51 -6.35
N TYR A 54 0.44 -17.19 -6.45
CA TYR A 54 -0.72 -16.85 -5.61
C TYR A 54 -0.47 -17.09 -4.12
N LEU A 55 0.35 -18.10 -3.79
CA LEU A 55 0.77 -18.33 -2.40
C LEU A 55 1.66 -17.20 -1.88
N LEU A 56 2.50 -16.61 -2.75
CA LEU A 56 3.38 -15.49 -2.37
C LEU A 56 2.61 -14.23 -1.94
N ILE A 57 1.43 -14.01 -2.53
CA ILE A 57 0.63 -12.81 -2.26
C ILE A 57 -0.59 -13.10 -1.36
N LEU A 58 -0.82 -14.36 -0.99
CA LEU A 58 -2.02 -14.79 -0.25
C LEU A 58 -2.28 -14.00 1.03
N PRO A 59 -1.33 -13.89 2.00
CA PRO A 59 -1.59 -13.17 3.24
C PRO A 59 -1.97 -11.71 3.00
N GLY A 60 -1.28 -11.08 2.06
CA GLY A 60 -1.54 -9.70 1.68
C GLY A 60 -2.93 -9.55 1.05
N THR A 61 -3.31 -10.43 0.12
CA THR A 61 -4.64 -10.40 -0.50
C THR A 61 -5.73 -10.53 0.55
N VAL A 62 -5.57 -11.44 1.52
CA VAL A 62 -6.54 -11.59 2.63
C VAL A 62 -6.67 -10.29 3.42
N VAL A 63 -5.57 -9.63 3.76
CA VAL A 63 -5.58 -8.34 4.47
C VAL A 63 -6.26 -7.26 3.63
N HIS A 64 -5.99 -7.23 2.31
CA HIS A 64 -6.60 -6.29 1.36
C HIS A 64 -8.14 -6.41 1.38
N GLU A 65 -8.65 -7.61 1.12
CA GLU A 65 -10.10 -7.84 1.05
C GLU A 65 -10.78 -7.64 2.40
N LEU A 66 -10.16 -8.07 3.51
CA LEU A 66 -10.68 -7.81 4.86
C LEU A 66 -10.74 -6.31 5.16
N SER A 67 -9.81 -5.52 4.65
CA SER A 67 -9.83 -4.05 4.81
C SER A 67 -11.04 -3.45 4.12
N HIS A 68 -11.42 -3.91 2.92
CA HIS A 68 -12.65 -3.49 2.24
C HIS A 68 -13.90 -3.88 3.04
N VAL A 69 -13.96 -5.11 3.56
CA VAL A 69 -15.09 -5.55 4.41
C VAL A 69 -15.24 -4.65 5.63
N LEU A 70 -14.12 -4.39 6.33
CA LEU A 70 -14.13 -3.53 7.52
C LEU A 70 -14.60 -2.12 7.19
N ALA A 71 -14.12 -1.54 6.08
CA ALA A 71 -14.55 -0.22 5.64
C ALA A 71 -16.03 -0.18 5.26
N CYS A 72 -16.56 -1.21 4.60
CA CYS A 72 -17.97 -1.33 4.33
C CYS A 72 -18.79 -1.33 5.62
N LEU A 73 -18.37 -2.10 6.63
CA LEU A 73 -19.02 -2.14 7.95
C LEU A 73 -18.98 -0.76 8.63
N MET A 74 -17.82 -0.09 8.62
CA MET A 74 -17.66 1.23 9.24
C MET A 74 -18.45 2.34 8.53
N THR A 75 -18.64 2.22 7.22
CA THR A 75 -19.41 3.20 6.42
C THR A 75 -20.89 2.86 6.29
N GLY A 76 -21.33 1.74 6.87
CA GLY A 76 -22.72 1.27 6.79
C GLY A 76 -23.13 0.79 5.40
N VAL A 77 -22.17 0.36 4.58
CA VAL A 77 -22.43 -0.19 3.25
C VAL A 77 -22.55 -1.70 3.35
N HIS A 78 -23.67 -2.25 2.84
CA HIS A 78 -23.93 -3.69 2.92
C HIS A 78 -23.01 -4.47 1.99
N VAL A 79 -22.34 -5.48 2.55
CA VAL A 79 -21.48 -6.41 1.80
C VAL A 79 -22.34 -7.55 1.24
N ARG A 80 -22.25 -7.82 -0.07
CA ARG A 80 -23.03 -8.85 -0.77
C ARG A 80 -22.28 -10.17 -0.88
N ASP A 81 -21.03 -10.13 -1.28
CA ASP A 81 -20.19 -11.33 -1.43
C ASP A 81 -18.74 -11.01 -1.05
N VAL A 82 -18.09 -11.98 -0.43
CA VAL A 82 -16.69 -11.88 -0.01
C VAL A 82 -15.93 -13.12 -0.44
N ARG A 83 -14.86 -12.94 -1.18
CA ARG A 83 -13.90 -13.98 -1.51
C ARG A 83 -12.50 -13.49 -1.17
N LEU A 84 -12.02 -13.89 -0.02
CA LEU A 84 -10.70 -13.46 0.47
C LEU A 84 -9.56 -14.03 -0.38
N PHE A 85 -9.77 -15.21 -0.95
CA PHE A 85 -8.81 -15.87 -1.83
C PHE A 85 -9.53 -16.84 -2.77
N SER A 86 -9.62 -16.46 -4.05
CA SER A 86 -10.25 -17.26 -5.10
C SER A 86 -9.60 -16.91 -6.44
N PRO A 87 -8.38 -17.43 -6.70
CA PRO A 87 -7.62 -17.09 -7.90
C PRO A 87 -8.40 -17.43 -9.18
N GLN A 88 -8.53 -16.44 -10.07
CA GLN A 88 -9.18 -16.58 -11.36
C GLN A 88 -8.17 -16.47 -12.51
N ALA A 89 -8.52 -17.03 -13.66
CA ALA A 89 -7.67 -16.98 -14.86
C ALA A 89 -7.39 -15.57 -15.38
N ASN A 90 -8.24 -14.59 -15.05
CA ASN A 90 -8.09 -13.17 -15.39
C ASN A 90 -7.14 -12.42 -14.46
N GLY A 91 -6.51 -13.08 -13.48
CA GLY A 91 -5.59 -12.49 -12.52
C GLY A 91 -6.25 -11.91 -11.26
N VAL A 92 -7.57 -11.99 -11.13
CA VAL A 92 -8.28 -11.64 -9.90
C VAL A 92 -8.03 -12.71 -8.86
N VAL A 93 -7.63 -12.32 -7.64
CA VAL A 93 -7.24 -13.25 -6.57
C VAL A 93 -8.26 -13.27 -5.44
N GLY A 94 -8.88 -12.12 -5.15
CA GLY A 94 -9.96 -11.96 -4.19
C GLY A 94 -10.88 -10.85 -4.64
N TRP A 95 -12.03 -10.71 -3.99
CA TRP A 95 -12.94 -9.58 -4.20
C TRP A 95 -13.92 -9.41 -3.04
N VAL A 96 -14.39 -8.19 -2.88
CA VAL A 96 -15.52 -7.82 -2.04
C VAL A 96 -16.54 -7.08 -2.90
N THR A 97 -17.75 -7.62 -2.99
CA THR A 97 -18.85 -6.92 -3.65
C THR A 97 -19.77 -6.32 -2.60
N HIS A 98 -20.17 -5.08 -2.81
CA HIS A 98 -21.02 -4.34 -1.88
C HIS A 98 -22.11 -3.56 -2.63
N ASP A 99 -23.08 -3.04 -1.90
CA ASP A 99 -24.13 -2.20 -2.45
C ASP A 99 -23.57 -0.90 -3.01
N THR A 100 -24.37 -0.27 -3.88
CA THR A 100 -24.03 1.05 -4.43
C THR A 100 -23.95 2.08 -3.30
N ALA A 101 -22.85 2.82 -3.25
CA ALA A 101 -22.62 3.86 -2.28
C ALA A 101 -22.32 5.19 -2.99
N ASP A 102 -22.44 6.28 -2.26
CA ASP A 102 -22.03 7.60 -2.76
C ASP A 102 -20.50 7.65 -3.00
N PRO A 103 -20.02 8.63 -3.78
CA PRO A 103 -18.59 8.69 -4.13
C PRO A 103 -17.64 8.80 -2.93
N LEU A 104 -18.07 9.45 -1.83
CA LEU A 104 -17.25 9.59 -0.63
C LEU A 104 -17.06 8.24 0.07
N ARG A 105 -18.15 7.49 0.30
CA ARG A 105 -18.08 6.16 0.91
C ARG A 105 -17.29 5.20 0.02
N ARG A 106 -17.50 5.22 -1.30
CA ARG A 106 -16.70 4.41 -2.24
C ARG A 106 -15.22 4.76 -2.19
N GLY A 107 -14.87 6.05 -2.08
CA GLY A 107 -13.49 6.50 -1.89
C GLY A 107 -12.88 5.99 -0.57
N LEU A 108 -13.63 6.04 0.53
CA LEU A 108 -13.20 5.52 1.83
C LEU A 108 -12.99 3.99 1.80
N ILE A 109 -13.90 3.26 1.18
CA ILE A 109 -13.77 1.81 0.99
C ILE A 109 -12.55 1.49 0.14
N ALA A 110 -12.32 2.21 -0.94
CA ALA A 110 -11.16 2.04 -1.80
C ALA A 110 -9.83 2.42 -1.13
N LEU A 111 -9.85 3.32 -0.13
CA LEU A 111 -8.68 3.69 0.67
C LEU A 111 -8.32 2.64 1.72
N ALA A 112 -9.27 1.79 2.12
CA ALA A 112 -9.12 0.89 3.24
C ALA A 112 -7.93 -0.08 3.15
N PRO A 113 -7.58 -0.68 2.00
CA PRO A 113 -6.41 -1.55 1.88
C PRO A 113 -5.08 -0.85 2.18
N PHE A 114 -4.97 0.46 1.85
CA PHE A 114 -3.78 1.24 2.22
C PHE A 114 -3.63 1.35 3.74
N LEU A 115 -4.73 1.64 4.43
CA LEU A 115 -4.73 1.76 5.89
C LEU A 115 -4.53 0.39 6.54
N GLY A 116 -5.30 -0.60 6.14
CA GLY A 116 -5.22 -1.96 6.70
C GLY A 116 -3.88 -2.63 6.43
N GLY A 117 -3.37 -2.52 5.21
CA GLY A 117 -2.03 -3.02 4.86
C GLY A 117 -0.92 -2.31 5.63
N SER A 118 -1.02 -0.98 5.80
CA SER A 118 -0.06 -0.21 6.59
C SER A 118 -0.06 -0.61 8.07
N VAL A 119 -1.25 -0.81 8.67
CA VAL A 119 -1.40 -1.30 10.05
C VAL A 119 -0.82 -2.72 10.17
N ALA A 120 -1.07 -3.59 9.20
CA ALA A 120 -0.51 -4.94 9.20
C ALA A 120 1.02 -4.94 9.07
N ILE A 121 1.60 -4.08 8.23
CA ILE A 121 3.07 -3.89 8.12
C ILE A 121 3.62 -3.37 9.44
N TYR A 122 2.98 -2.39 10.07
CA TYR A 122 3.39 -1.89 11.38
C TYR A 122 3.40 -3.00 12.43
N ALA A 123 2.31 -3.77 12.51
CA ALA A 123 2.21 -4.89 13.44
C ALA A 123 3.28 -5.97 13.19
N LEU A 124 3.56 -6.28 11.92
CA LEU A 124 4.61 -7.21 11.54
C LEU A 124 5.99 -6.74 12.03
N ILE A 125 6.33 -5.47 11.80
CA ILE A 125 7.61 -4.92 12.22
C ILE A 125 7.71 -4.87 13.74
N ARG A 126 6.63 -4.49 14.42
CA ARG A 126 6.63 -4.29 15.86
C ARG A 126 6.66 -5.58 16.67
N PHE A 127 6.00 -6.66 16.16
CA PHE A 127 5.74 -7.86 16.95
C PHE A 127 6.40 -9.13 16.40
N VAL A 128 6.77 -9.16 15.13
CA VAL A 128 7.26 -10.38 14.47
C VAL A 128 8.73 -10.26 14.06
N LEU A 129 9.10 -9.12 13.47
CA LEU A 129 10.46 -8.89 13.00
C LEU A 129 11.38 -8.43 14.17
N PRO A 130 12.69 -8.69 14.07
CA PRO A 130 13.63 -8.22 15.07
C PRO A 130 13.66 -6.68 15.12
N PRO A 131 13.89 -6.09 16.32
CA PRO A 131 13.99 -4.66 16.46
C PRO A 131 15.13 -4.11 15.60
N THR A 132 14.88 -2.99 14.94
CA THR A 132 15.86 -2.28 14.12
C THR A 132 16.31 -1.01 14.84
N GLU A 133 17.53 -0.57 14.59
CA GLU A 133 18.06 0.69 15.14
C GLU A 133 17.29 1.92 14.62
N VAL A 134 16.70 1.78 13.44
CA VAL A 134 15.90 2.85 12.81
C VAL A 134 14.43 2.47 12.93
N ASP A 135 13.71 3.15 13.82
CA ASP A 135 12.26 3.07 13.86
C ASP A 135 11.69 3.99 12.75
N PRO A 136 11.04 3.43 11.73
CA PRO A 136 10.49 4.22 10.62
C PRO A 136 9.41 5.21 11.06
N LEU A 137 8.83 5.04 12.25
CA LEU A 137 7.79 5.92 12.78
C LEU A 137 8.35 7.09 13.61
N THR A 138 9.53 6.93 14.19
CA THR A 138 10.18 8.00 14.99
C THR A 138 10.99 8.95 14.13
N SER A 139 11.55 8.47 13.01
CA SER A 139 12.15 9.31 12.00
C SER A 139 11.05 9.96 11.17
N GLN A 140 10.61 11.18 11.54
CA GLN A 140 9.67 11.95 10.72
C GLN A 140 10.39 12.37 9.42
N PRO A 141 10.15 11.72 8.29
CA PRO A 141 10.78 12.13 7.05
C PRO A 141 10.09 13.41 6.55
N VAL A 142 10.75 14.53 6.77
CA VAL A 142 10.36 15.82 6.19
C VAL A 142 10.60 15.80 4.67
N ASP A 143 11.44 14.87 4.17
CA ASP A 143 11.83 14.75 2.77
C ASP A 143 11.60 13.32 2.27
N LEU A 144 11.09 13.21 1.05
CA LEU A 144 10.80 11.94 0.38
C LEU A 144 12.06 11.07 0.24
N ALA A 145 13.20 11.68 -0.14
CA ALA A 145 14.47 10.98 -0.30
C ALA A 145 14.99 10.43 1.04
N LEU A 146 14.85 11.22 2.11
CA LEU A 146 15.22 10.81 3.46
C LEU A 146 14.33 9.66 3.95
N GLY A 147 13.04 9.71 3.65
CA GLY A 147 12.08 8.65 3.98
C GLY A 147 12.39 7.33 3.28
N PHE A 148 12.69 7.35 1.98
CA PHE A 148 13.13 6.14 1.27
C PHE A 148 14.46 5.60 1.81
N LYS A 149 15.41 6.47 2.15
CA LYS A 149 16.67 6.07 2.78
C LYS A 149 16.43 5.40 4.14
N ALA A 150 15.54 5.95 4.96
CA ALA A 150 15.15 5.37 6.23
C ALA A 150 14.46 4.00 6.06
N ALA A 151 13.52 3.88 5.11
CA ALA A 151 12.85 2.63 4.80
C ALA A 151 13.84 1.56 4.31
N ALA A 152 14.78 1.92 3.42
CA ALA A 152 15.83 1.01 2.96
C ALA A 152 16.76 0.60 4.12
N ALA A 153 17.15 1.55 4.98
CA ALA A 153 17.96 1.27 6.18
C ALA A 153 17.23 0.33 7.14
N THR A 154 15.92 0.49 7.32
CA THR A 154 15.09 -0.42 8.13
C THR A 154 15.13 -1.84 7.56
N ILE A 155 14.93 -2.02 6.26
CA ILE A 155 14.99 -3.36 5.63
C ILE A 155 16.38 -3.96 5.75
N VAL A 156 17.43 -3.18 5.48
CA VAL A 156 18.80 -3.63 5.64
C VAL A 156 19.08 -4.00 7.12
N GLY A 157 18.59 -3.21 8.06
CA GLY A 157 18.64 -3.48 9.50
C GLY A 157 17.96 -4.78 9.85
N ILE A 158 16.73 -5.02 9.36
CA ILE A 158 16.00 -6.29 9.54
C ILE A 158 16.84 -7.45 9.03
N VAL A 159 17.37 -7.37 7.81
CA VAL A 159 18.17 -8.47 7.22
C VAL A 159 19.46 -8.70 8.01
N ARG A 160 20.14 -7.64 8.47
CA ARG A 160 21.39 -7.74 9.23
C ARG A 160 21.19 -8.25 10.66
N SER A 161 20.12 -7.81 11.34
CA SER A 161 19.80 -8.24 12.70
C SER A 161 19.12 -9.61 12.75
N SER A 162 18.64 -10.10 11.61
CA SER A 162 17.98 -11.39 11.50
C SER A 162 18.98 -12.53 11.37
N ASN A 163 18.72 -13.58 12.10
CA ASN A 163 19.40 -14.85 11.87
C ASN A 163 18.78 -15.54 10.65
N LEU A 164 19.46 -15.49 9.49
CA LEU A 164 18.99 -16.10 8.26
C LEU A 164 18.87 -17.63 8.32
N HIS A 165 19.37 -18.27 9.36
CA HIS A 165 19.16 -19.71 9.61
C HIS A 165 17.82 -19.99 10.30
N GLU A 166 17.13 -18.97 10.81
CA GLU A 166 15.84 -19.14 11.45
C GLU A 166 14.68 -19.05 10.45
N PRO A 167 13.78 -20.07 10.41
CA PRO A 167 12.58 -20.03 9.56
C PRO A 167 11.68 -18.81 9.81
N LYS A 168 11.64 -18.29 11.05
CA LYS A 168 10.89 -17.10 11.43
C LYS A 168 11.30 -15.87 10.64
N THR A 169 12.57 -15.71 10.35
CA THR A 169 13.11 -14.60 9.55
C THR A 169 12.54 -14.63 8.14
N TRP A 170 12.62 -15.78 7.47
CA TRP A 170 12.08 -15.95 6.12
C TRP A 170 10.57 -15.74 6.05
N PHE A 171 9.86 -16.25 7.08
CA PHE A 171 8.42 -16.03 7.20
C PHE A 171 8.09 -14.54 7.37
N GLY A 172 8.83 -13.81 8.18
CA GLY A 172 8.67 -12.36 8.37
C GLY A 172 8.95 -11.57 7.09
N LEU A 173 10.02 -11.90 6.35
CA LEU A 173 10.33 -11.28 5.05
C LEU A 173 9.27 -11.60 3.99
N TYR A 174 8.77 -12.82 3.96
CA TYR A 174 7.66 -13.23 3.11
C TYR A 174 6.39 -12.43 3.41
N LEU A 175 6.03 -12.28 4.69
CA LEU A 175 4.88 -11.46 5.08
C LEU A 175 5.08 -9.99 4.70
N LEU A 176 6.28 -9.43 4.90
CA LEU A 176 6.57 -8.05 4.52
C LEU A 176 6.39 -7.82 3.01
N PHE A 177 6.87 -8.74 2.18
CA PHE A 177 6.66 -8.70 0.75
C PHE A 177 5.16 -8.80 0.40
N SER A 178 4.47 -9.79 0.95
CA SER A 178 3.06 -10.06 0.66
C SER A 178 2.15 -8.90 1.08
N LEU A 179 2.36 -8.34 2.27
CA LEU A 179 1.63 -7.17 2.76
C LEU A 179 1.96 -5.92 1.95
N GLY A 180 3.23 -5.70 1.61
CA GLY A 180 3.63 -4.59 0.74
C GLY A 180 2.91 -4.64 -0.61
N TYR A 181 2.81 -5.83 -1.22
CA TYR A 181 2.05 -6.01 -2.46
C TYR A 181 0.55 -5.70 -2.27
N ALA A 182 -0.02 -6.09 -1.14
CA ALA A 182 -1.44 -5.92 -0.85
C ALA A 182 -1.87 -4.47 -0.60
N VAL A 183 -0.95 -3.59 -0.21
CA VAL A 183 -1.20 -2.14 -0.10
C VAL A 183 -1.51 -1.53 -1.48
N ALA A 184 -1.07 -2.17 -2.59
CA ALA A 184 -1.35 -1.68 -3.93
C ALA A 184 -2.85 -1.65 -4.24
N PRO A 185 -3.39 -0.52 -4.73
CA PRO A 185 -4.78 -0.45 -5.12
C PRO A 185 -5.05 -1.32 -6.36
N SER A 186 -6.23 -1.90 -6.44
CA SER A 186 -6.74 -2.44 -7.69
C SER A 186 -7.08 -1.30 -8.67
N ARG A 187 -7.31 -1.62 -9.94
CA ARG A 187 -7.78 -0.61 -10.92
C ARG A 187 -9.12 -0.01 -10.51
N GLN A 188 -9.99 -0.81 -9.91
CA GLN A 188 -11.29 -0.36 -9.44
C GLN A 188 -11.15 0.57 -8.25
N ASP A 189 -10.29 0.24 -7.29
CA ASP A 189 -9.99 1.10 -6.13
C ASP A 189 -9.44 2.44 -6.59
N LEU A 190 -8.49 2.44 -7.53
CA LEU A 190 -7.90 3.67 -8.06
C LEU A 190 -8.97 4.58 -8.69
N HIS A 191 -9.93 4.01 -9.45
CA HIS A 191 -11.03 4.77 -10.01
C HIS A 191 -11.93 5.40 -8.92
N HIS A 192 -12.24 4.63 -7.87
CA HIS A 192 -13.05 5.13 -6.76
C HIS A 192 -12.30 6.15 -5.89
N LEU A 193 -11.00 5.98 -5.70
CA LEU A 193 -10.13 6.95 -5.01
C LEU A 193 -10.08 8.29 -5.77
N VAL A 194 -9.95 8.26 -7.09
CA VAL A 194 -9.96 9.48 -7.91
C VAL A 194 -11.30 10.18 -7.81
N ALA A 195 -12.41 9.46 -7.95
CA ALA A 195 -13.75 10.03 -7.86
C ALA A 195 -14.03 10.63 -6.46
N GLY A 196 -13.71 9.90 -5.39
CA GLY A 196 -13.84 10.38 -4.01
C GLY A 196 -12.91 11.56 -3.71
N GLY A 197 -11.67 11.51 -4.20
CA GLY A 197 -10.68 12.57 -4.05
C GLY A 197 -11.12 13.87 -4.74
N LEU A 198 -11.63 13.79 -5.97
CA LEU A 198 -12.17 14.96 -6.68
C LEU A 198 -13.35 15.59 -5.94
N MET A 199 -14.22 14.77 -5.33
CA MET A 199 -15.31 15.27 -4.50
C MET A 199 -14.81 16.03 -3.28
N VAL A 200 -13.81 15.48 -2.57
CA VAL A 200 -13.20 16.14 -1.40
C VAL A 200 -12.53 17.45 -1.80
N ILE A 201 -11.77 17.44 -2.91
CA ILE A 201 -11.13 18.66 -3.44
C ILE A 201 -12.20 19.70 -3.78
N GLY A 202 -13.29 19.30 -4.44
CA GLY A 202 -14.40 20.19 -4.78
C GLY A 202 -15.04 20.83 -3.53
N LEU A 203 -15.23 20.05 -2.47
CA LEU A 203 -15.72 20.56 -1.18
C LEU A 203 -14.75 21.57 -0.56
N ILE A 204 -13.46 21.26 -0.51
CA ILE A 204 -12.43 22.16 0.03
C ILE A 204 -12.39 23.46 -0.79
N MET A 205 -12.39 23.37 -2.11
CA MET A 205 -12.40 24.53 -2.98
C MET A 205 -13.65 25.40 -2.76
N SER A 206 -14.82 24.76 -2.57
CA SER A 206 -16.07 25.48 -2.27
C SER A 206 -15.96 26.25 -0.95
N VAL A 207 -15.38 25.64 0.10
CA VAL A 207 -15.14 26.29 1.38
C VAL A 207 -14.18 27.46 1.23
N ILE A 208 -13.08 27.32 0.47
CA ILE A 208 -12.12 28.41 0.20
C ILE A 208 -12.78 29.58 -0.51
N VAL A 209 -13.61 29.30 -1.53
CA VAL A 209 -14.34 30.35 -2.28
C VAL A 209 -15.33 31.09 -1.38
N ILE A 210 -16.08 30.34 -0.55
CA ILE A 210 -17.03 30.92 0.41
C ILE A 210 -16.28 31.75 1.46
N ASP A 211 -15.17 31.25 2.00
CA ASP A 211 -14.34 31.98 2.97
C ASP A 211 -13.81 33.30 2.39
N GLY A 212 -13.31 33.24 1.16
CA GLY A 212 -12.84 34.45 0.45
C GLY A 212 -13.95 35.45 0.15
N TRP A 213 -15.14 34.96 -0.28
CA TRP A 213 -16.27 35.80 -0.62
C TRP A 213 -16.88 36.51 0.60
N PHE A 214 -17.08 35.75 1.68
CA PHE A 214 -17.71 36.25 2.89
C PHE A 214 -16.74 36.80 3.93
N GLN A 215 -15.43 36.73 3.67
CA GLN A 215 -14.33 37.14 4.57
C GLN A 215 -14.46 36.52 5.97
N LEU A 216 -14.87 35.23 6.04
CA LEU A 216 -15.12 34.54 7.31
C LEU A 216 -13.82 34.26 8.08
N ARG A 217 -12.66 34.36 7.40
CA ARG A 217 -11.32 34.08 7.96
C ARG A 217 -11.19 32.65 8.52
N LEU A 218 -11.93 31.69 7.96
CA LEU A 218 -11.91 30.30 8.42
C LEU A 218 -10.51 29.69 8.29
N MET A 219 -9.83 30.00 7.19
CA MET A 219 -8.47 29.47 6.94
C MET A 219 -7.42 30.07 7.88
N GLN A 220 -7.71 31.22 8.53
CA GLN A 220 -6.85 31.83 9.53
C GLN A 220 -7.19 31.36 10.95
N ASN A 221 -8.24 30.55 11.11
CA ASN A 221 -8.65 30.04 12.40
C ASN A 221 -7.61 29.03 12.92
N GLY A 222 -7.09 29.30 14.13
CA GLY A 222 -6.08 28.45 14.78
C GLY A 222 -6.56 27.03 15.00
N LEU A 223 -7.86 26.79 15.17
CA LEU A 223 -8.44 25.46 15.36
C LEU A 223 -8.34 24.64 14.06
N ILE A 224 -8.65 25.24 12.90
CA ILE A 224 -8.52 24.60 11.58
C ILE A 224 -7.06 24.32 11.27
N ASN A 225 -6.16 25.27 11.54
CA ASN A 225 -4.73 25.09 11.31
C ASN A 225 -4.13 23.99 12.20
N ASN A 226 -4.53 23.90 13.47
CA ASN A 226 -4.11 22.83 14.38
C ASN A 226 -4.66 21.46 13.95
N ALA A 227 -5.92 21.40 13.52
CA ALA A 227 -6.50 20.17 12.97
C ALA A 227 -5.75 19.71 11.71
N ALA A 228 -5.45 20.63 10.80
CA ALA A 228 -4.66 20.35 9.60
C ALA A 228 -3.25 19.84 9.93
N ALA A 229 -2.58 20.44 10.93
CA ALA A 229 -1.28 20.00 11.41
C ALA A 229 -1.33 18.56 11.98
N ASN A 230 -2.35 18.23 12.78
CA ASN A 230 -2.52 16.89 13.34
C ASN A 230 -2.77 15.84 12.24
N VAL A 231 -3.58 16.17 11.23
CA VAL A 231 -3.80 15.28 10.08
C VAL A 231 -2.51 15.13 9.27
N ALA A 232 -1.74 16.20 9.09
CA ALA A 232 -0.44 16.13 8.41
C ALA A 232 0.53 15.17 9.12
N VAL A 233 0.60 15.20 10.44
CA VAL A 233 1.42 14.27 11.25
C VAL A 233 0.95 12.81 11.03
N ALA A 234 -0.36 12.56 11.07
CA ALA A 234 -0.91 11.23 10.82
C ALA A 234 -0.56 10.73 9.40
N LEU A 235 -0.64 11.60 8.39
CA LEU A 235 -0.23 11.28 7.02
C LEU A 235 1.28 11.03 6.90
N GLN A 236 2.11 11.71 7.65
CA GLN A 236 3.55 11.46 7.67
C GLN A 236 3.86 10.04 8.20
N HIS A 237 3.19 9.60 9.26
CA HIS A 237 3.33 8.22 9.73
C HIS A 237 2.84 7.21 8.69
N LEU A 238 1.71 7.47 8.05
CA LEU A 238 1.22 6.64 6.95
C LEU A 238 2.24 6.59 5.80
N ASN A 239 2.82 7.72 5.41
CA ASN A 239 3.84 7.79 4.37
C ASN A 239 5.08 6.95 4.70
N ALA A 240 5.53 6.94 5.95
CA ALA A 240 6.63 6.09 6.40
C ALA A 240 6.33 4.59 6.18
N LEU A 241 5.11 4.15 6.50
CA LEU A 241 4.67 2.77 6.28
C LEU A 241 4.53 2.44 4.78
N LEU A 242 4.03 3.40 3.97
CA LEU A 242 3.96 3.23 2.51
C LEU A 242 5.36 3.15 1.87
N MET A 243 6.34 3.90 2.37
CA MET A 243 7.73 3.78 1.92
C MET A 243 8.31 2.40 2.25
N LEU A 244 7.99 1.83 3.41
CA LEU A 244 8.36 0.46 3.75
C LEU A 244 7.69 -0.56 2.84
N ALA A 245 6.42 -0.37 2.50
CA ALA A 245 5.73 -1.20 1.52
C ALA A 245 6.43 -1.16 0.15
N CYS A 246 6.77 0.05 -0.34
CA CYS A 246 7.56 0.21 -1.57
C CYS A 246 8.89 -0.53 -1.51
N ALA A 247 9.62 -0.39 -0.40
CA ALA A 247 10.92 -1.03 -0.23
C ALA A 247 10.79 -2.56 -0.13
N GLY A 248 9.73 -3.07 0.52
CA GLY A 248 9.40 -4.51 0.55
C GLY A 248 9.11 -5.07 -0.84
N ILE A 249 8.31 -4.36 -1.65
CA ILE A 249 8.04 -4.72 -3.04
C ILE A 249 9.34 -4.70 -3.86
N ALA A 250 10.16 -3.67 -3.70
CA ALA A 250 11.43 -3.55 -4.42
C ALA A 250 12.38 -4.71 -4.09
N LEU A 251 12.48 -5.10 -2.81
CA LEU A 251 13.27 -6.26 -2.38
C LEU A 251 12.74 -7.54 -3.01
N GLY A 252 11.43 -7.78 -2.95
CA GLY A 252 10.82 -8.95 -3.58
C GLY A 252 11.03 -8.97 -5.09
N THR A 253 10.93 -7.81 -5.75
CA THR A 253 11.19 -7.66 -7.19
C THR A 253 12.63 -8.00 -7.54
N ALA A 254 13.60 -7.54 -6.75
CA ALA A 254 15.02 -7.82 -6.94
C ALA A 254 15.35 -9.32 -6.85
N VAL A 255 14.55 -10.11 -6.12
CA VAL A 255 14.71 -11.56 -6.03
C VAL A 255 13.90 -12.29 -7.11
N ILE A 256 12.63 -11.92 -7.28
CA ILE A 256 11.68 -12.66 -8.13
C ILE A 256 11.99 -12.47 -9.61
N VAL A 257 12.34 -11.26 -10.06
CA VAL A 257 12.57 -11.00 -11.49
C VAL A 257 13.76 -11.78 -12.06
N PRO A 258 14.94 -11.77 -11.41
CA PRO A 258 16.06 -12.61 -11.88
C PRO A 258 15.73 -14.10 -11.95
N VAL A 259 15.01 -14.63 -10.94
CA VAL A 259 14.58 -16.04 -10.92
C VAL A 259 13.61 -16.33 -12.08
N ALA A 260 12.67 -15.43 -12.34
CA ALA A 260 11.74 -15.54 -13.46
C ALA A 260 12.46 -15.53 -14.82
N VAL A 261 13.40 -14.60 -15.01
CA VAL A 261 14.22 -14.49 -16.23
C VAL A 261 15.06 -15.75 -16.42
N LEU A 262 15.76 -16.20 -15.38
CA LEU A 262 16.58 -17.40 -15.44
C LEU A 262 15.74 -18.64 -15.78
N SER A 263 14.58 -18.81 -15.15
CA SER A 263 13.68 -19.92 -15.41
C SER A 263 13.12 -19.91 -16.85
N TYR A 264 12.84 -18.73 -17.41
CA TYR A 264 12.46 -18.57 -18.81
C TYR A 264 13.56 -18.99 -19.77
N TRP A 265 14.81 -18.55 -19.54
CA TRP A 265 15.95 -18.91 -20.36
C TRP A 265 16.28 -20.40 -20.32
N LEU A 266 16.25 -21.01 -19.13
CA LEU A 266 16.47 -22.46 -18.97
C LEU A 266 15.45 -23.27 -19.75
N ARG A 267 14.17 -22.89 -19.74
CA ARG A 267 13.14 -23.57 -20.52
C ARG A 267 13.37 -23.46 -22.02
N ARG A 268 13.69 -22.27 -22.49
CA ARG A 268 13.95 -22.03 -23.90
C ARG A 268 15.14 -22.85 -24.40
N SER A 269 16.20 -22.98 -23.61
CA SER A 269 17.37 -23.79 -23.94
C SER A 269 17.08 -25.31 -23.94
N LEU A 270 16.18 -25.79 -23.05
CA LEU A 270 15.76 -27.17 -22.98
C LEU A 270 14.79 -27.55 -24.14
N ALA A 271 13.92 -26.64 -24.56
CA ALA A 271 13.00 -26.83 -25.68
C ALA A 271 13.68 -26.77 -27.05
N ALA A 272 14.89 -26.22 -27.14
CA ALA A 272 15.69 -26.16 -28.37
C ALA A 272 16.62 -27.36 -28.56
N ARG A 273 16.65 -28.28 -27.62
CA ARG A 273 17.33 -29.59 -27.70
C ARG A 273 16.34 -30.71 -27.96
#